data_112e0d293be566a261d4800b46151758
#
_entry.id   112e0d293be566a261d4800b46151758
#
_cell.length_a   1.000
_cell.length_b   1.000
_cell.length_c   1.000
_cell.angle_alpha   90.00
_cell.angle_beta   90.00
_cell.angle_gamma   90.00
#
_symmetry.space_group_name_H-M   'P 1'
#
loop_
_entity.id
_entity.type
_entity.pdbx_description
1 polymer ?
#
loop_
_entity_poly.entity_id
_entity_poly.type
_entity_poly.pdbx_seq_one_letter_code
_entity_poly.pdbx_strand_id
1 'polypeptide(L)'
;MLDSAKNIKKIAGFNEELEKIEKVGNIKLSSKQKEAIQTVNSNNVVIITGGPGTGKTTIIKNVIEIYKTHGKKVVLCAPTGRAAKRMTEMTGEEAKTLHRLLEIGKIEKENEFTIMNYEVAPIDADVIIVDEASMVDIYLMNYLLNGIYQGTKLILVGDTDQLPSVGPGSVLKDIINSERIKTIFLDEIFRQAAQSKIIVNSHRVNDGEYFLEKEEQKDLKDDFFYIKEKSQDVMLAQLISLCKGRLENFGNYNFFENIQILSPTKKGILGTKELNKKLQEELNPSDDKKNEKKVGDIIFREGDRVMQVKNNYDIYWEKGNTLSLNYETGTGIFNGEIGKIVKIDFINKQIKILFDDEKEAWYAFSDMDQIEHAYAITVHKAQGSEFDVVIVVVTQSSAMLLTRNLLYTGLTRAKKLLILIGNDNVVKFMIQNADTKIRNTGLEYKLKMI
;
A
#
# COMPACT_ATOMS: atom_id res chain seq x y z
N MET A 1 8.35 23.15 13.38
CA MET A 1 7.88 22.02 14.18
C MET A 1 8.90 21.58 15.24
N LEU A 2 10.16 21.40 14.90
CA LEU A 2 11.19 21.01 15.89
C LEU A 2 11.39 22.08 16.97
N ASP A 3 11.38 23.36 16.63
CA ASP A 3 11.49 24.45 17.60
C ASP A 3 10.27 24.63 18.51
N SER A 4 9.09 24.15 18.09
CA SER A 4 7.87 24.16 18.92
C SER A 4 7.83 23.06 19.97
N ALA A 5 8.87 22.21 20.04
CA ALA A 5 8.98 21.14 21.04
C ALA A 5 8.97 21.65 22.50
N LYS A 6 9.17 22.96 22.71
CA LYS A 6 9.12 23.57 24.05
C LYS A 6 7.70 23.68 24.63
N ASN A 7 6.64 23.56 23.80
CA ASN A 7 5.23 23.68 24.21
C ASN A 7 4.41 22.43 23.88
N ILE A 8 4.88 21.25 24.30
CA ILE A 8 4.16 20.01 24.09
C ILE A 8 2.93 19.95 24.99
N LYS A 9 1.74 19.97 24.41
CA LYS A 9 0.49 19.72 25.14
C LYS A 9 0.37 18.21 25.41
N LYS A 10 0.79 17.79 26.61
CA LYS A 10 0.64 16.41 27.06
C LYS A 10 -0.77 16.19 27.59
N ILE A 11 -1.34 15.03 27.32
CA ILE A 11 -2.56 14.56 27.97
C ILE A 11 -2.18 14.12 29.39
N ALA A 12 -2.84 14.66 30.39
CA ALA A 12 -2.70 14.24 31.79
C ALA A 12 -3.35 12.85 31.96
N GLY A 13 -2.81 12.01 32.83
CA GLY A 13 -3.37 10.68 33.08
C GLY A 13 -3.25 9.70 31.89
N PHE A 14 -2.35 9.98 30.94
CA PHE A 14 -2.21 9.21 29.69
C PHE A 14 -1.92 7.71 29.93
N ASN A 15 -1.10 7.38 30.92
CA ASN A 15 -0.77 5.97 31.22
C ASN A 15 -1.98 5.23 31.82
N GLU A 16 -2.79 5.93 32.62
CA GLU A 16 -4.01 5.37 33.20
C GLU A 16 -5.06 5.09 32.11
N GLU A 17 -5.16 5.97 31.11
CA GLU A 17 -6.02 5.75 29.95
C GLU A 17 -5.53 4.55 29.11
N LEU A 18 -4.23 4.42 28.93
CA LEU A 18 -3.64 3.28 28.22
C LEU A 18 -3.95 1.95 28.93
N GLU A 19 -3.85 1.91 30.26
CA GLU A 19 -4.22 0.73 31.04
C GLU A 19 -5.72 0.42 30.97
N LYS A 20 -6.58 1.43 30.92
CA LYS A 20 -8.02 1.24 30.72
C LYS A 20 -8.33 0.62 29.37
N ILE A 21 -7.68 1.10 28.30
CA ILE A 21 -7.86 0.58 26.94
C ILE A 21 -7.39 -0.89 26.87
N GLU A 22 -6.24 -1.22 27.47
CA GLU A 22 -5.80 -2.63 27.55
C GLU A 22 -6.84 -3.52 28.24
N LYS A 23 -7.43 -3.04 29.34
CA LYS A 23 -8.44 -3.81 30.11
C LYS A 23 -9.76 -3.95 29.35
N VAL A 24 -10.27 -2.85 28.78
CA VAL A 24 -11.55 -2.84 28.05
C VAL A 24 -11.44 -3.62 26.74
N GLY A 25 -10.35 -3.42 26.00
CA GLY A 25 -10.09 -4.11 24.73
C GLY A 25 -9.63 -5.57 24.87
N ASN A 26 -9.39 -6.03 26.11
CA ASN A 26 -8.78 -7.35 26.41
C ASN A 26 -7.52 -7.60 25.55
N ILE A 27 -6.72 -6.57 25.37
CA ILE A 27 -5.47 -6.60 24.58
C ILE A 27 -4.29 -6.40 25.53
N LYS A 28 -3.17 -7.04 25.22
CA LYS A 28 -1.91 -6.84 25.92
C LYS A 28 -0.91 -6.23 24.95
N LEU A 29 -0.56 -4.97 25.16
CA LEU A 29 0.44 -4.28 24.37
C LEU A 29 1.85 -4.74 24.77
N SER A 30 2.74 -4.85 23.79
CA SER A 30 4.17 -5.09 24.07
C SER A 30 4.82 -3.85 24.67
N SER A 31 6.02 -4.04 25.23
CA SER A 31 6.81 -2.94 25.79
C SER A 31 7.06 -1.84 24.77
N LYS A 32 7.42 -2.22 23.54
CA LYS A 32 7.68 -1.31 22.43
C LYS A 32 6.43 -0.57 21.96
N GLN A 33 5.26 -1.22 21.95
CA GLN A 33 4.00 -0.55 21.62
C GLN A 33 3.61 0.48 22.68
N LYS A 34 3.78 0.16 23.97
CA LYS A 34 3.57 1.11 25.05
C LYS A 34 4.51 2.30 24.94
N GLU A 35 5.80 2.02 24.69
CA GLU A 35 6.80 3.07 24.46
C GLU A 35 6.40 3.97 23.29
N ALA A 36 5.93 3.41 22.17
CA ALA A 36 5.49 4.19 21.01
C ALA A 36 4.33 5.12 21.37
N ILE A 37 3.28 4.60 22.01
CA ILE A 37 2.10 5.38 22.40
C ILE A 37 2.47 6.48 23.41
N GLN A 38 3.29 6.18 24.41
CA GLN A 38 3.79 7.16 25.38
C GLN A 38 4.67 8.23 24.73
N THR A 39 5.48 7.84 23.74
CA THR A 39 6.33 8.75 22.98
C THR A 39 5.51 9.76 22.18
N VAL A 40 4.37 9.33 21.61
CA VAL A 40 3.41 10.23 20.94
C VAL A 40 2.89 11.29 21.88
N ASN A 41 2.58 10.97 23.14
CA ASN A 41 2.14 11.99 24.11
C ASN A 41 3.24 13.01 24.43
N SER A 42 4.50 12.57 24.42
CA SER A 42 5.64 13.37 24.89
C SER A 42 6.35 14.17 23.80
N ASN A 43 6.00 13.98 22.51
CA ASN A 43 6.68 14.63 21.38
C ASN A 43 5.67 15.18 20.37
N ASN A 44 6.04 16.23 19.65
CA ASN A 44 5.21 16.82 18.59
C ASN A 44 5.37 16.08 17.26
N VAL A 45 6.55 15.52 17.01
CA VAL A 45 6.81 14.68 15.83
C VAL A 45 7.37 13.35 16.28
N VAL A 46 6.77 12.25 15.82
CA VAL A 46 7.19 10.89 16.17
C VAL A 46 7.16 10.02 14.93
N ILE A 47 8.16 9.16 14.81
CA ILE A 47 8.19 8.11 13.80
C ILE A 47 7.99 6.75 14.47
N ILE A 48 7.12 5.93 13.89
CA ILE A 48 6.88 4.55 14.29
C ILE A 48 7.14 3.67 13.07
N THR A 49 8.16 2.86 13.12
CA THR A 49 8.55 1.98 12.01
C THR A 49 8.65 0.53 12.43
N GLY A 50 8.35 -0.38 11.52
CA GLY A 50 8.44 -1.81 11.74
C GLY A 50 7.84 -2.61 10.59
N GLY A 51 8.18 -3.89 10.51
CA GLY A 51 7.72 -4.81 9.49
C GLY A 51 6.26 -5.27 9.67
N PRO A 52 5.80 -6.23 8.87
CA PRO A 52 4.47 -6.82 9.01
C PRO A 52 4.36 -7.58 10.35
N GLY A 53 3.16 -7.58 10.92
CA GLY A 53 2.88 -8.29 12.17
C GLY A 53 3.44 -7.66 13.45
N THR A 54 4.05 -6.47 13.40
CA THR A 54 4.60 -5.75 14.56
C THR A 54 3.57 -4.88 15.28
N GLY A 55 2.34 -4.79 14.77
CA GLY A 55 1.22 -4.13 15.44
C GLY A 55 1.15 -2.61 15.26
N LYS A 56 1.68 -2.05 14.17
CA LYS A 56 1.53 -0.62 13.82
C LYS A 56 0.08 -0.15 13.91
N THR A 57 -0.85 -0.91 13.33
CA THR A 57 -2.28 -0.60 13.36
C THR A 57 -2.86 -0.55 14.77
N THR A 58 -2.43 -1.46 15.64
CA THR A 58 -2.84 -1.45 17.04
C THR A 58 -2.43 -0.16 17.73
N ILE A 59 -1.21 0.32 17.48
CA ILE A 59 -0.74 1.60 18.01
C ILE A 59 -1.60 2.76 17.48
N ILE A 60 -1.86 2.80 16.16
CA ILE A 60 -2.70 3.84 15.54
C ILE A 60 -4.08 3.89 16.21
N LYS A 61 -4.76 2.73 16.38
CA LYS A 61 -6.08 2.66 17.02
C LYS A 61 -6.06 3.21 18.45
N ASN A 62 -5.10 2.79 19.26
CA ASN A 62 -4.98 3.25 20.64
C ASN A 62 -4.69 4.75 20.72
N VAL A 63 -3.84 5.28 19.84
CA VAL A 63 -3.58 6.72 19.78
C VAL A 63 -4.85 7.48 19.41
N ILE A 64 -5.60 7.04 18.40
CA ILE A 64 -6.86 7.67 18.00
C ILE A 64 -7.82 7.70 19.18
N GLU A 65 -8.03 6.57 19.84
CA GLU A 65 -8.96 6.43 20.97
C GLU A 65 -8.61 7.39 22.10
N ILE A 66 -7.34 7.40 22.54
CA ILE A 66 -6.89 8.26 23.63
C ILE A 66 -7.10 9.75 23.27
N TYR A 67 -6.68 10.17 22.09
CA TYR A 67 -6.78 11.59 21.71
C TYR A 67 -8.24 12.04 21.53
N LYS A 68 -9.11 11.20 20.95
CA LYS A 68 -10.54 11.47 20.79
C LYS A 68 -11.27 11.56 22.15
N THR A 69 -10.96 10.66 23.09
CA THR A 69 -11.52 10.70 24.46
C THR A 69 -11.22 12.03 25.15
N HIS A 70 -10.11 12.68 24.79
CA HIS A 70 -9.74 14.01 25.30
C HIS A 70 -10.20 15.17 24.40
N GLY A 71 -11.19 14.92 23.53
CA GLY A 71 -11.77 15.94 22.66
C GLY A 71 -10.81 16.49 21.59
N LYS A 72 -9.76 15.74 21.23
CA LYS A 72 -8.78 16.13 20.23
C LYS A 72 -9.20 15.71 18.84
N LYS A 73 -9.01 16.59 17.86
CA LYS A 73 -9.26 16.31 16.45
C LYS A 73 -8.09 15.54 15.85
N VAL A 74 -8.35 14.28 15.49
CA VAL A 74 -7.37 13.38 14.84
C VAL A 74 -7.70 13.27 13.37
N VAL A 75 -6.73 13.52 12.51
CA VAL A 75 -6.83 13.37 11.05
C VAL A 75 -5.93 12.23 10.61
N LEU A 76 -6.49 11.31 9.82
CA LEU A 76 -5.80 10.16 9.27
C LEU A 76 -5.54 10.36 7.80
N CYS A 77 -4.33 10.06 7.36
CA CYS A 77 -3.99 10.15 5.95
C CYS A 77 -2.93 9.14 5.52
N ALA A 78 -2.86 8.93 4.21
CA ALA A 78 -1.88 8.07 3.58
C ALA A 78 -1.49 8.61 2.19
N PRO A 79 -0.35 8.19 1.62
CA PRO A 79 0.08 8.66 0.30
C PRO A 79 -0.77 8.13 -0.87
N THR A 80 -1.44 6.98 -0.71
CA THR A 80 -2.27 6.36 -1.76
C THR A 80 -3.71 6.14 -1.32
N GLY A 81 -4.64 6.09 -2.31
CA GLY A 81 -6.07 5.83 -2.04
C GLY A 81 -6.31 4.49 -1.34
N ARG A 82 -5.58 3.44 -1.73
CA ARG A 82 -5.69 2.12 -1.11
C ARG A 82 -5.20 2.10 0.33
N ALA A 83 -4.08 2.74 0.62
CA ALA A 83 -3.59 2.83 1.98
C ALA A 83 -4.56 3.63 2.87
N ALA A 84 -5.13 4.73 2.36
CA ALA A 84 -6.15 5.50 3.07
C ALA A 84 -7.42 4.67 3.32
N LYS A 85 -7.93 3.96 2.30
CA LYS A 85 -9.08 3.06 2.45
C LYS A 85 -8.82 1.98 3.49
N ARG A 86 -7.67 1.28 3.40
CA ARG A 86 -7.26 0.28 4.39
C ARG A 86 -7.21 0.86 5.81
N MET A 87 -6.67 2.06 5.96
CA MET A 87 -6.61 2.75 7.25
C MET A 87 -8.03 3.02 7.79
N THR A 88 -8.97 3.43 6.93
CA THR A 88 -10.39 3.58 7.29
C THR A 88 -11.02 2.28 7.75
N GLU A 89 -10.87 1.20 6.97
CA GLU A 89 -11.41 -0.12 7.30
C GLU A 89 -10.87 -0.65 8.63
N MET A 90 -9.59 -0.44 8.90
CA MET A 90 -8.92 -0.94 10.09
C MET A 90 -9.23 -0.12 11.34
N THR A 91 -9.40 1.20 11.22
CA THR A 91 -9.60 2.10 12.36
C THR A 91 -11.07 2.42 12.62
N GLY A 92 -11.93 2.28 11.61
CA GLY A 92 -13.31 2.75 11.63
C GLY A 92 -13.44 4.27 11.45
N GLU A 93 -12.33 4.98 11.19
CA GLU A 93 -12.27 6.43 11.04
C GLU A 93 -11.89 6.82 9.62
N GLU A 94 -12.54 7.85 9.07
CA GLU A 94 -12.25 8.30 7.71
C GLU A 94 -10.77 8.72 7.57
N ALA A 95 -10.04 8.06 6.67
CA ALA A 95 -8.71 8.45 6.24
C ALA A 95 -8.74 8.95 4.80
N LYS A 96 -7.94 9.98 4.51
CA LYS A 96 -7.85 10.61 3.18
C LYS A 96 -6.45 10.44 2.59
N THR A 97 -6.35 10.51 1.26
CA THR A 97 -5.02 10.66 0.66
C THR A 97 -4.44 12.03 1.02
N LEU A 98 -3.10 12.10 1.16
CA LEU A 98 -2.42 13.37 1.38
C LEU A 98 -2.78 14.39 0.29
N HIS A 99 -2.86 13.97 -0.98
CA HIS A 99 -3.25 14.84 -2.09
C HIS A 99 -4.66 15.42 -1.89
N ARG A 100 -5.63 14.59 -1.49
CA ARG A 100 -7.01 15.04 -1.24
C ARG A 100 -7.10 15.92 0.00
N LEU A 101 -6.36 15.59 1.06
CA LEU A 101 -6.36 16.35 2.30
C LEU A 101 -5.81 17.77 2.12
N LEU A 102 -4.79 17.91 1.27
CA LEU A 102 -4.10 19.15 0.96
C LEU A 102 -4.66 19.87 -0.28
N GLU A 103 -5.68 19.30 -0.93
CA GLU A 103 -6.31 19.81 -2.18
C GLU A 103 -5.35 20.03 -3.35
N ILE A 104 -4.23 19.30 -3.41
CA ILE A 104 -3.14 19.51 -4.37
C ILE A 104 -3.65 19.44 -5.83
N GLY A 105 -4.59 18.55 -6.15
CA GLY A 105 -5.10 18.37 -7.51
C GLY A 105 -5.90 19.55 -8.08
N LYS A 106 -6.41 20.46 -7.25
CA LYS A 106 -7.02 21.71 -7.69
C LYS A 106 -5.96 22.72 -8.15
N ILE A 107 -4.81 22.70 -7.52
CA ILE A 107 -3.69 23.61 -7.73
C ILE A 107 -2.96 23.29 -9.04
N GLU A 108 -2.75 22.01 -9.36
CA GLU A 108 -2.06 21.58 -10.59
C GLU A 108 -2.82 21.97 -11.87
N LYS A 109 -4.17 22.10 -11.82
CA LYS A 109 -4.98 22.55 -12.96
C LYS A 109 -4.86 24.05 -13.23
N GLU A 110 -4.52 24.85 -12.24
CA GLU A 110 -4.48 26.31 -12.36
C GLU A 110 -3.11 26.85 -12.77
N ASN A 111 -2.01 26.11 -12.57
CA ASN A 111 -0.66 26.61 -12.78
C ASN A 111 0.32 25.54 -13.31
N GLU A 112 0.40 25.39 -14.63
CA GLU A 112 1.35 24.48 -15.29
C GLU A 112 2.84 24.84 -15.13
N PHE A 113 3.20 26.01 -14.58
CA PHE A 113 4.56 26.56 -14.67
C PHE A 113 5.26 27.00 -13.37
N THR A 114 4.67 26.81 -12.16
CA THR A 114 5.32 27.32 -10.94
C THR A 114 5.46 26.26 -9.86
N ILE A 115 6.59 25.58 -9.82
CA ILE A 115 6.91 24.46 -8.89
C ILE A 115 7.16 24.91 -7.43
N MET A 116 7.16 26.19 -7.08
CA MET A 116 7.73 26.64 -5.80
C MET A 116 6.81 27.35 -4.80
N ASN A 117 5.58 27.72 -5.12
CA ASN A 117 4.71 28.44 -4.15
C ASN A 117 3.26 28.00 -4.25
N TYR A 118 2.97 26.73 -3.89
CA TYR A 118 1.58 26.30 -3.78
C TYR A 118 1.05 26.59 -2.37
N GLU A 119 0.00 27.38 -2.26
CA GLU A 119 -0.82 27.46 -1.08
C GLU A 119 -1.63 26.16 -0.97
N VAL A 120 -1.22 25.27 -0.06
CA VAL A 120 -1.97 24.03 0.25
C VAL A 120 -3.08 24.34 1.23
N ALA A 121 -4.18 23.58 1.19
CA ALA A 121 -5.25 23.70 2.16
C ALA A 121 -4.71 23.41 3.58
N PRO A 122 -4.95 24.32 4.53
CA PRO A 122 -4.50 24.09 5.91
C PRO A 122 -5.31 22.95 6.55
N ILE A 123 -4.60 22.11 7.30
CA ILE A 123 -5.19 20.95 7.98
C ILE A 123 -5.58 21.36 9.40
N ASP A 124 -6.88 21.48 9.66
CA ASP A 124 -7.41 21.72 10.99
C ASP A 124 -7.43 20.42 11.80
N ALA A 125 -6.37 20.17 12.58
CA ALA A 125 -6.20 19.00 13.41
C ALA A 125 -5.29 19.25 14.61
N ASP A 126 -5.55 18.57 15.74
CA ASP A 126 -4.62 18.49 16.88
C ASP A 126 -3.53 17.43 16.63
N VAL A 127 -3.91 16.33 15.93
CA VAL A 127 -3.02 15.20 15.62
C VAL A 127 -3.23 14.77 14.18
N ILE A 128 -2.14 14.60 13.45
CA ILE A 128 -2.13 14.03 12.09
C ILE A 128 -1.34 12.73 12.13
N ILE A 129 -1.96 11.66 11.64
CA ILE A 129 -1.33 10.35 11.51
C ILE A 129 -1.19 10.04 10.02
N VAL A 130 0.04 9.84 9.57
CA VAL A 130 0.38 9.45 8.20
C VAL A 130 0.82 8.00 8.20
N ASP A 131 0.02 7.11 7.64
CA ASP A 131 0.42 5.71 7.42
C ASP A 131 1.10 5.55 6.06
N GLU A 132 1.83 4.43 5.88
CA GLU A 132 2.68 4.16 4.70
C GLU A 132 3.65 5.32 4.37
N ALA A 133 4.22 5.94 5.41
CA ALA A 133 5.10 7.11 5.27
C ALA A 133 6.36 6.85 4.43
N SER A 134 6.76 5.59 4.23
CA SER A 134 7.86 5.19 3.32
C SER A 134 7.62 5.60 1.86
N MET A 135 6.34 5.75 1.47
CA MET A 135 5.93 6.16 0.12
C MET A 135 5.87 7.69 -0.06
N VAL A 136 6.05 8.48 1.01
CA VAL A 136 6.02 9.94 0.95
C VAL A 136 7.34 10.46 0.39
N ASP A 137 7.29 11.16 -0.73
CA ASP A 137 8.44 11.81 -1.34
C ASP A 137 8.70 13.22 -0.77
N ILE A 138 9.77 13.88 -1.23
CA ILE A 138 10.19 15.17 -0.68
C ILE A 138 9.17 16.28 -0.98
N TYR A 139 8.49 16.24 -2.12
CA TYR A 139 7.48 17.23 -2.47
C TYR A 139 6.23 17.08 -1.64
N LEU A 140 5.73 15.85 -1.52
CA LEU A 140 4.54 15.55 -0.74
C LEU A 140 4.74 15.86 0.76
N MET A 141 5.95 15.57 1.28
CA MET A 141 6.33 15.98 2.65
C MET A 141 6.36 17.49 2.80
N ASN A 142 6.90 18.21 1.82
CA ASN A 142 6.92 19.68 1.84
C ASN A 142 5.49 20.25 1.86
N TYR A 143 4.60 19.74 1.02
CA TYR A 143 3.19 20.17 1.02
C TYR A 143 2.50 19.87 2.36
N LEU A 144 2.72 18.67 2.92
CA LEU A 144 2.19 18.30 4.23
C LEU A 144 2.64 19.28 5.31
N LEU A 145 3.94 19.59 5.37
CA LEU A 145 4.48 20.50 6.38
C LEU A 145 3.96 21.93 6.23
N ASN A 146 3.70 22.39 5.02
CA ASN A 146 3.10 23.71 4.77
C ASN A 146 1.62 23.77 5.15
N GLY A 147 0.90 22.64 5.10
CA GLY A 147 -0.50 22.55 5.51
C GLY A 147 -0.71 22.35 7.01
N ILE A 148 0.32 22.11 7.81
CA ILE A 148 0.21 21.81 9.24
C ILE A 148 0.35 23.10 10.08
N TYR A 149 -0.60 23.31 10.99
CA TYR A 149 -0.51 24.41 11.96
C TYR A 149 0.55 24.16 13.05
N GLN A 150 1.12 25.24 13.55
CA GLN A 150 2.04 25.16 14.69
C GLN A 150 1.33 24.58 15.92
N GLY A 151 1.92 23.57 16.55
CA GLY A 151 1.37 22.88 17.71
C GLY A 151 0.57 21.60 17.39
N THR A 152 0.27 21.33 16.11
CA THR A 152 -0.28 20.03 15.67
C THR A 152 0.78 18.94 15.82
N LYS A 153 0.38 17.78 16.35
CA LYS A 153 1.24 16.59 16.41
C LYS A 153 1.26 15.88 15.07
N LEU A 154 2.44 15.45 14.63
CA LEU A 154 2.65 14.66 13.42
C LEU A 154 3.21 13.28 13.76
N ILE A 155 2.49 12.23 13.42
CA ILE A 155 2.90 10.85 13.62
C ILE A 155 3.10 10.22 12.24
N LEU A 156 4.34 9.82 11.94
CA LEU A 156 4.69 9.13 10.71
C LEU A 156 4.81 7.64 11.00
N VAL A 157 3.95 6.84 10.37
CA VAL A 157 3.96 5.37 10.50
C VAL A 157 4.36 4.77 9.18
N GLY A 158 5.27 3.79 9.19
CA GLY A 158 5.71 3.18 7.95
C GLY A 158 6.64 1.98 8.19
N ASP A 159 7.18 1.51 7.09
CA ASP A 159 8.15 0.42 7.05
C ASP A 159 9.33 0.85 6.17
N THR A 160 10.48 1.06 6.78
CA THR A 160 11.70 1.55 6.10
C THR A 160 12.33 0.53 5.16
N ASP A 161 11.95 -0.73 5.31
CA ASP A 161 12.52 -1.85 4.55
C ASP A 161 11.70 -2.17 3.30
N GLN A 162 10.50 -1.61 3.17
CA GLN A 162 9.74 -1.61 1.92
C GLN A 162 10.38 -0.71 0.87
N LEU A 163 9.85 -0.80 -0.36
CA LEU A 163 10.26 0.09 -1.44
C LEU A 163 10.01 1.56 -1.06
N PRO A 164 10.97 2.44 -1.35
CA PRO A 164 10.81 3.87 -1.12
C PRO A 164 9.77 4.48 -2.08
N SER A 165 9.44 5.76 -1.88
CA SER A 165 8.58 6.55 -2.76
C SER A 165 8.99 6.44 -4.23
N VAL A 166 8.02 6.53 -5.16
CA VAL A 166 8.33 6.63 -6.60
C VAL A 166 8.94 8.00 -6.91
N GLY A 167 8.46 9.06 -6.27
CA GLY A 167 9.01 10.41 -6.37
C GLY A 167 10.38 10.55 -5.69
N PRO A 168 10.99 11.74 -5.77
CA PRO A 168 12.36 11.96 -5.31
C PRO A 168 12.49 11.93 -3.78
N GLY A 169 13.62 11.43 -3.32
CA GLY A 169 13.98 11.38 -1.89
C GLY A 169 13.63 10.06 -1.20
N SER A 170 14.18 9.92 -0.01
CA SER A 170 13.91 8.81 0.93
C SER A 170 13.54 9.41 2.29
N VAL A 171 12.48 10.22 2.29
CA VAL A 171 12.15 11.14 3.40
C VAL A 171 12.12 10.46 4.75
N LEU A 172 11.38 9.35 4.87
CA LEU A 172 11.29 8.62 6.15
C LEU A 172 12.67 8.14 6.62
N LYS A 173 13.46 7.56 5.73
CA LYS A 173 14.81 7.07 6.03
C LYS A 173 15.78 8.20 6.37
N ASP A 174 15.75 9.29 5.61
CA ASP A 174 16.59 10.46 5.84
C ASP A 174 16.29 11.11 7.21
N ILE A 175 15.01 11.19 7.59
CA ILE A 175 14.61 11.73 8.89
C ILE A 175 15.08 10.80 10.03
N ILE A 176 14.93 9.49 9.89
CA ILE A 176 15.39 8.51 10.88
C ILE A 176 16.91 8.58 11.05
N ASN A 177 17.65 8.59 9.94
CA ASN A 177 19.13 8.66 9.96
C ASN A 177 19.66 10.00 10.52
N SER A 178 18.85 11.05 10.51
CA SER A 178 19.23 12.33 11.11
C SER A 178 19.28 12.27 12.64
N GLU A 179 18.59 11.29 13.27
CA GLU A 179 18.45 11.13 14.73
C GLU A 179 17.82 12.34 15.44
N ARG A 180 17.25 13.30 14.69
CA ARG A 180 16.62 14.52 15.22
C ARG A 180 15.19 14.33 15.66
N ILE A 181 14.52 13.29 15.15
CA ILE A 181 13.14 12.98 15.48
C ILE A 181 13.08 11.66 16.22
N LYS A 182 12.33 11.62 17.31
CA LYS A 182 12.15 10.41 18.11
C LYS A 182 11.52 9.32 17.26
N THR A 183 12.24 8.23 17.08
CA THR A 183 11.84 7.06 16.31
C THR A 183 11.71 5.85 17.22
N ILE A 184 10.61 5.11 17.06
CA ILE A 184 10.38 3.84 17.72
C ILE A 184 10.41 2.74 16.66
N PHE A 185 11.32 1.79 16.83
CA PHE A 185 11.44 0.60 16.02
C PHE A 185 10.66 -0.55 16.65
N LEU A 186 9.67 -1.07 15.92
CA LEU A 186 8.89 -2.23 16.33
C LEU A 186 9.54 -3.49 15.74
N ASP A 187 10.25 -4.20 16.53
CA ASP A 187 11.02 -5.41 16.19
C ASP A 187 10.34 -6.71 16.68
N GLU A 188 9.36 -6.60 17.58
CA GLU A 188 8.65 -7.76 18.10
C GLU A 188 7.51 -8.19 17.19
N ILE A 189 7.56 -9.45 16.71
CA ILE A 189 6.45 -10.07 15.95
C ILE A 189 5.45 -10.64 16.95
N PHE A 190 4.17 -10.28 16.82
CA PHE A 190 3.13 -10.82 17.70
C PHE A 190 2.96 -12.33 17.54
N ARG A 191 2.62 -13.01 18.64
CA ARG A 191 2.48 -14.47 18.71
C ARG A 191 1.61 -15.04 17.57
N GLN A 192 0.49 -14.40 17.25
CA GLN A 192 -0.39 -14.84 16.15
C GLN A 192 0.27 -14.65 14.78
N ALA A 193 1.02 -13.57 14.60
CA ALA A 193 1.77 -13.27 13.40
C ALA A 193 2.99 -14.18 13.25
N ALA A 194 3.64 -14.56 14.35
CA ALA A 194 4.76 -15.48 14.36
C ALA A 194 4.41 -16.93 13.94
N GLN A 195 3.11 -17.26 13.87
CA GLN A 195 2.66 -18.54 13.33
C GLN A 195 2.52 -18.54 11.80
N SER A 196 2.62 -17.39 11.14
CA SER A 196 2.51 -17.24 9.70
C SER A 196 3.88 -17.41 9.04
N LYS A 197 4.00 -18.36 8.10
CA LYS A 197 5.21 -18.51 7.27
C LYS A 197 5.45 -17.28 6.40
N ILE A 198 4.40 -16.58 5.95
CA ILE A 198 4.52 -15.33 5.20
C ILE A 198 5.31 -14.33 6.01
N ILE A 199 4.91 -14.10 7.27
CA ILE A 199 5.50 -13.09 8.14
C ILE A 199 6.93 -13.48 8.52
N VAL A 200 7.14 -14.71 8.98
CA VAL A 200 8.48 -15.18 9.39
C VAL A 200 9.46 -15.13 8.21
N ASN A 201 9.06 -15.63 7.02
CA ASN A 201 9.91 -15.58 5.85
C ASN A 201 10.15 -14.16 5.34
N SER A 202 9.20 -13.25 5.49
CA SER A 202 9.40 -11.84 5.14
C SER A 202 10.46 -11.18 6.02
N HIS A 203 10.44 -11.43 7.34
CA HIS A 203 11.47 -10.93 8.24
C HIS A 203 12.85 -11.53 7.93
N ARG A 204 12.93 -12.86 7.71
CA ARG A 204 14.20 -13.50 7.30
C ARG A 204 14.78 -12.88 6.03
N VAL A 205 13.92 -12.67 5.01
CA VAL A 205 14.34 -11.97 3.78
C VAL A 205 14.86 -10.57 4.09
N ASN A 206 14.20 -9.83 4.96
CA ASN A 206 14.65 -8.50 5.38
C ASN A 206 16.02 -8.52 6.06
N ASP A 207 16.26 -9.53 6.88
CA ASP A 207 17.55 -9.76 7.58
C ASP A 207 18.63 -10.33 6.63
N GLY A 208 18.32 -10.62 5.38
CA GLY A 208 19.22 -11.20 4.39
C GLY A 208 19.35 -12.72 4.52
N GLU A 209 18.42 -13.35 5.21
CA GLU A 209 18.36 -14.78 5.40
C GLU A 209 17.45 -15.44 4.38
N TYR A 210 17.75 -16.68 4.04
CA TYR A 210 16.90 -17.49 3.18
C TYR A 210 15.65 -17.99 3.91
N PHE A 211 14.65 -18.46 3.17
CA PHE A 211 13.41 -18.99 3.73
C PHE A 211 13.63 -20.15 4.71
N LEU A 212 12.67 -20.32 5.61
CA LEU A 212 12.65 -21.46 6.56
C LEU A 212 12.83 -22.80 5.84
N GLU A 213 13.61 -23.69 6.44
CA GLU A 213 13.72 -25.09 6.01
C GLU A 213 12.49 -25.91 6.44
N LYS A 214 12.31 -27.09 5.85
CA LYS A 214 11.10 -27.91 6.10
C LYS A 214 10.93 -28.31 7.57
N GLU A 215 12.03 -28.56 8.27
CA GLU A 215 12.02 -28.93 9.68
C GLU A 215 11.52 -27.80 10.58
N GLU A 216 11.83 -26.56 10.22
CA GLU A 216 11.45 -25.33 10.96
C GLU A 216 9.98 -24.94 10.76
N GLN A 217 9.29 -25.57 9.79
CA GLN A 217 7.93 -25.20 9.38
C GLN A 217 6.80 -25.95 10.07
N LYS A 218 7.11 -26.97 10.90
CA LYS A 218 6.13 -27.97 11.39
C LYS A 218 4.95 -27.38 12.17
N ASP A 219 5.20 -26.32 12.93
CA ASP A 219 4.19 -25.69 13.80
C ASP A 219 3.60 -24.39 13.21
N LEU A 220 3.93 -24.07 11.96
CA LEU A 220 3.50 -22.85 11.30
C LEU A 220 2.33 -23.10 10.34
N LYS A 221 1.56 -22.06 10.05
CA LYS A 221 0.46 -22.10 9.07
C LYS A 221 0.98 -22.40 7.66
N ASP A 222 0.23 -23.15 6.88
CA ASP A 222 0.51 -23.40 5.47
C ASP A 222 0.01 -22.24 4.60
N ASP A 223 0.59 -21.06 4.82
CA ASP A 223 0.25 -19.83 4.14
C ASP A 223 1.33 -19.29 3.18
N PHE A 224 2.49 -20.01 3.05
CA PHE A 224 3.57 -19.67 2.14
C PHE A 224 4.06 -20.90 1.38
N PHE A 225 4.07 -20.81 0.05
CA PHE A 225 4.59 -21.84 -0.85
C PHE A 225 5.61 -21.27 -1.82
N TYR A 226 6.74 -21.96 -1.98
CA TYR A 226 7.75 -21.59 -2.95
C TYR A 226 7.91 -22.68 -4.03
N ILE A 227 7.57 -22.31 -5.27
CA ILE A 227 7.72 -23.14 -6.46
C ILE A 227 9.03 -22.74 -7.15
N LYS A 228 10.05 -23.60 -7.04
CA LYS A 228 11.36 -23.39 -7.65
C LYS A 228 11.33 -23.86 -9.09
N GLU A 229 11.49 -22.94 -10.04
CA GLU A 229 11.50 -23.24 -11.46
C GLU A 229 12.48 -22.29 -12.17
N LYS A 230 13.15 -22.80 -13.23
CA LYS A 230 14.10 -22.02 -14.03
C LYS A 230 13.51 -21.59 -15.37
N SER A 231 12.65 -22.42 -15.96
CA SER A 231 12.01 -22.14 -17.24
C SER A 231 10.86 -21.15 -17.07
N GLN A 232 10.93 -20.02 -17.78
CA GLN A 232 9.87 -19.02 -17.75
C GLN A 232 8.54 -19.52 -18.34
N ASP A 233 8.60 -20.41 -19.35
CA ASP A 233 7.41 -21.01 -19.95
C ASP A 233 6.71 -21.95 -18.98
N VAL A 234 7.48 -22.74 -18.22
CA VAL A 234 6.93 -23.62 -17.17
C VAL A 234 6.35 -22.79 -16.02
N MET A 235 7.04 -21.72 -15.61
CA MET A 235 6.51 -20.78 -14.59
C MET A 235 5.17 -20.19 -15.05
N LEU A 236 5.06 -19.75 -16.31
CA LEU A 236 3.82 -19.21 -16.87
C LEU A 236 2.69 -20.26 -16.86
N ALA A 237 2.99 -21.50 -17.30
CA ALA A 237 2.01 -22.58 -17.28
C ALA A 237 1.52 -22.91 -15.85
N GLN A 238 2.43 -22.96 -14.89
CA GLN A 238 2.09 -23.15 -13.48
C GLN A 238 1.23 -22.01 -12.93
N LEU A 239 1.59 -20.75 -13.24
CA LEU A 239 0.84 -19.58 -12.86
C LEU A 239 -0.61 -19.62 -13.38
N ILE A 240 -0.78 -19.89 -14.68
CA ILE A 240 -2.10 -20.03 -15.30
C ILE A 240 -2.89 -21.17 -14.63
N SER A 241 -2.27 -22.33 -14.40
CA SER A 241 -2.92 -23.45 -13.72
C SER A 241 -3.38 -23.11 -12.30
N LEU A 242 -2.59 -22.33 -11.55
CA LEU A 242 -3.00 -21.85 -10.22
C LEU A 242 -4.24 -20.97 -10.31
N CYS A 243 -4.29 -20.05 -11.27
CA CYS A 243 -5.39 -19.10 -11.44
C CYS A 243 -6.67 -19.74 -12.01
N LYS A 244 -6.56 -20.80 -12.84
CA LYS A 244 -7.70 -21.47 -13.52
C LYS A 244 -8.47 -22.50 -12.67
N GLY A 245 -8.13 -22.68 -11.39
CA GLY A 245 -8.90 -23.59 -10.54
C GLY A 245 -8.12 -24.26 -9.42
N ARG A 246 -6.78 -24.36 -9.49
CA ARG A 246 -6.03 -24.99 -8.39
C ARG A 246 -6.21 -24.26 -7.06
N LEU A 247 -6.21 -22.93 -7.07
CA LEU A 247 -6.41 -22.12 -5.87
C LEU A 247 -7.87 -22.07 -5.43
N GLU A 248 -8.81 -22.16 -6.35
CA GLU A 248 -10.22 -22.33 -6.04
C GLU A 248 -10.46 -23.66 -5.30
N ASN A 249 -9.90 -24.74 -5.80
CA ASN A 249 -9.99 -26.07 -5.15
C ASN A 249 -9.20 -26.15 -3.83
N PHE A 250 -8.13 -25.36 -3.67
CA PHE A 250 -7.31 -25.35 -2.45
C PHE A 250 -7.97 -24.62 -1.29
N GLY A 251 -8.62 -23.47 -1.55
CA GLY A 251 -9.14 -22.62 -0.47
C GLY A 251 -10.29 -21.71 -0.88
N ASN A 252 -11.03 -22.08 -1.95
CA ASN A 252 -12.11 -21.26 -2.53
C ASN A 252 -11.66 -19.85 -2.96
N TYR A 253 -10.41 -19.72 -3.44
CA TYR A 253 -9.88 -18.43 -3.89
C TYR A 253 -10.22 -18.19 -5.35
N ASN A 254 -11.13 -17.24 -5.60
CA ASN A 254 -11.47 -16.77 -6.93
C ASN A 254 -10.43 -15.76 -7.44
N PHE A 255 -10.03 -15.91 -8.72
CA PHE A 255 -9.02 -15.03 -9.30
C PHE A 255 -9.41 -13.55 -9.25
N PHE A 256 -10.65 -13.24 -9.62
CA PHE A 256 -11.09 -11.84 -9.73
C PHE A 256 -11.31 -11.15 -8.39
N GLU A 257 -11.53 -11.91 -7.32
CA GLU A 257 -11.84 -11.39 -5.99
C GLU A 257 -10.66 -11.41 -5.04
N ASN A 258 -9.90 -12.52 -5.05
CA ASN A 258 -8.95 -12.79 -3.98
C ASN A 258 -7.48 -12.73 -4.41
N ILE A 259 -7.17 -12.98 -5.71
CA ILE A 259 -5.81 -13.24 -6.15
C ILE A 259 -5.22 -12.02 -6.86
N GLN A 260 -3.99 -11.68 -6.54
CA GLN A 260 -3.20 -10.70 -7.27
C GLN A 260 -1.84 -11.27 -7.64
N ILE A 261 -1.49 -11.16 -8.92
CA ILE A 261 -0.16 -11.52 -9.42
C ILE A 261 0.73 -10.30 -9.40
N LEU A 262 1.94 -10.47 -8.86
CA LEU A 262 2.96 -9.43 -8.76
C LEU A 262 4.20 -9.83 -9.54
N SER A 263 4.69 -8.94 -10.39
CA SER A 263 5.95 -9.10 -11.13
C SER A 263 6.90 -7.93 -10.85
N PRO A 264 8.22 -8.17 -10.77
CA PRO A 264 9.22 -7.10 -10.68
C PRO A 264 9.26 -6.18 -11.88
N THR A 265 8.86 -6.65 -13.06
CA THR A 265 9.09 -5.99 -14.36
C THR A 265 7.83 -5.87 -15.21
N LYS A 266 7.85 -4.88 -16.12
CA LYS A 266 6.80 -4.72 -17.15
C LYS A 266 7.08 -5.53 -18.41
N LYS A 267 8.35 -5.83 -18.72
CA LYS A 267 8.80 -6.46 -19.97
C LYS A 267 9.21 -7.93 -19.76
N GLY A 268 9.20 -8.74 -20.82
CA GLY A 268 9.53 -10.16 -20.81
C GLY A 268 8.32 -11.05 -20.61
N ILE A 269 8.50 -12.37 -20.76
CA ILE A 269 7.43 -13.39 -20.70
C ILE A 269 6.63 -13.30 -19.40
N LEU A 270 7.32 -13.09 -18.26
CA LEU A 270 6.71 -12.92 -16.94
C LEU A 270 6.63 -11.43 -16.53
N GLY A 271 6.79 -10.50 -17.47
CA GLY A 271 6.50 -9.09 -17.26
C GLY A 271 4.99 -8.81 -17.33
N THR A 272 4.55 -7.76 -16.63
CA THR A 272 3.10 -7.49 -16.50
C THR A 272 2.40 -7.31 -17.85
N LYS A 273 3.06 -6.83 -18.90
CA LYS A 273 2.45 -6.67 -20.23
C LYS A 273 2.05 -8.03 -20.84
N GLU A 274 2.99 -8.98 -20.91
CA GLU A 274 2.72 -10.30 -21.45
C GLU A 274 1.82 -11.13 -20.52
N LEU A 275 2.03 -11.02 -19.20
CA LEU A 275 1.17 -11.68 -18.22
C LEU A 275 -0.29 -11.23 -18.38
N ASN A 276 -0.56 -9.93 -18.49
CA ASN A 276 -1.90 -9.42 -18.64
C ASN A 276 -2.58 -9.94 -19.91
N LYS A 277 -1.84 -9.98 -21.04
CA LYS A 277 -2.34 -10.53 -22.29
C LYS A 277 -2.68 -12.01 -22.16
N LYS A 278 -1.76 -12.83 -21.65
CA LYS A 278 -1.94 -14.28 -21.49
C LYS A 278 -3.05 -14.62 -20.50
N LEU A 279 -3.11 -13.90 -19.38
CA LEU A 279 -4.14 -14.11 -18.37
C LEU A 279 -5.52 -13.66 -18.85
N GLN A 280 -5.62 -12.60 -19.66
CA GLN A 280 -6.88 -12.23 -20.30
C GLN A 280 -7.35 -13.35 -21.25
N GLU A 281 -6.46 -13.85 -22.13
CA GLU A 281 -6.77 -14.95 -23.06
C GLU A 281 -7.28 -16.19 -22.30
N GLU A 282 -6.72 -16.50 -21.13
CA GLU A 282 -7.00 -17.72 -20.38
C GLU A 282 -8.16 -17.60 -19.37
N LEU A 283 -8.34 -16.43 -18.76
CA LEU A 283 -9.33 -16.22 -17.68
C LEU A 283 -10.57 -15.44 -18.16
N ASN A 284 -10.44 -14.65 -19.21
CA ASN A 284 -11.53 -13.92 -19.84
C ASN A 284 -11.40 -13.99 -21.36
N PRO A 285 -11.56 -15.19 -21.99
CA PRO A 285 -11.43 -15.35 -23.42
C PRO A 285 -12.49 -14.53 -24.21
N SER A 286 -12.19 -14.24 -25.46
CA SER A 286 -13.14 -13.61 -26.38
C SER A 286 -14.40 -14.47 -26.55
N ASP A 287 -15.55 -13.84 -26.56
CA ASP A 287 -16.85 -14.47 -26.72
C ASP A 287 -17.77 -13.50 -27.48
N ASP A 288 -18.57 -14.02 -28.41
CA ASP A 288 -19.51 -13.21 -29.23
C ASP A 288 -20.53 -12.42 -28.38
N LYS A 289 -20.71 -12.80 -27.12
CA LYS A 289 -21.60 -12.13 -26.15
C LYS A 289 -20.93 -10.98 -25.41
N LYS A 290 -19.62 -10.82 -25.53
CA LYS A 290 -18.85 -9.78 -24.83
C LYS A 290 -18.44 -8.69 -25.80
N ASN A 291 -18.68 -7.46 -25.42
CA ASN A 291 -18.14 -6.33 -26.16
C ASN A 291 -16.64 -6.16 -25.88
N GLU A 292 -15.93 -5.76 -26.93
CA GLU A 292 -14.48 -5.48 -26.88
C GLU A 292 -14.19 -4.10 -27.45
N LYS A 293 -13.27 -3.36 -26.82
CA LYS A 293 -12.80 -2.05 -27.31
C LYS A 293 -11.28 -2.05 -27.41
N LYS A 294 -10.77 -1.86 -28.60
CA LYS A 294 -9.33 -1.66 -28.85
C LYS A 294 -8.94 -0.20 -28.57
N VAL A 295 -7.88 -0.03 -27.76
CA VAL A 295 -7.24 1.26 -27.46
C VAL A 295 -5.72 1.10 -27.61
N GLY A 296 -5.16 1.67 -28.67
CA GLY A 296 -3.78 1.40 -29.06
C GLY A 296 -3.56 -0.10 -29.36
N ASP A 297 -2.62 -0.72 -28.64
CA ASP A 297 -2.32 -2.16 -28.76
C ASP A 297 -3.08 -3.03 -27.74
N ILE A 298 -3.89 -2.42 -26.88
CA ILE A 298 -4.63 -3.12 -25.82
C ILE A 298 -6.08 -3.33 -26.26
N ILE A 299 -6.60 -4.55 -26.05
CA ILE A 299 -8.01 -4.87 -26.24
C ILE A 299 -8.64 -5.02 -24.87
N PHE A 300 -9.51 -4.11 -24.51
CA PHE A 300 -10.34 -4.20 -23.31
C PHE A 300 -11.64 -4.96 -23.63
N ARG A 301 -12.05 -5.80 -22.71
CA ARG A 301 -13.21 -6.70 -22.85
C ARG A 301 -14.09 -6.63 -21.62
N GLU A 302 -15.39 -6.77 -21.79
CA GLU A 302 -16.30 -6.96 -20.64
C GLU A 302 -15.84 -8.16 -19.79
N GLY A 303 -15.74 -7.95 -18.49
CA GLY A 303 -15.16 -8.91 -17.54
C GLY A 303 -13.69 -8.70 -17.23
N ASP A 304 -12.97 -7.83 -17.94
CA ASP A 304 -11.55 -7.58 -17.66
C ASP A 304 -11.33 -6.94 -16.29
N ARG A 305 -10.28 -7.40 -15.62
CA ARG A 305 -9.75 -6.74 -14.42
C ARG A 305 -8.83 -5.60 -14.84
N VAL A 306 -9.12 -4.41 -14.36
CA VAL A 306 -8.42 -3.17 -14.71
C VAL A 306 -8.02 -2.38 -13.47
N MET A 307 -7.04 -1.48 -13.64
CA MET A 307 -6.57 -0.57 -12.61
C MET A 307 -6.53 0.85 -13.16
N GLN A 308 -7.00 1.80 -12.38
CA GLN A 308 -6.78 3.22 -12.60
C GLN A 308 -5.29 3.55 -12.43
N VAL A 309 -4.67 4.25 -13.38
CA VAL A 309 -3.24 4.55 -13.37
C VAL A 309 -2.90 6.02 -13.26
N LYS A 310 -3.90 6.88 -13.21
CA LYS A 310 -3.81 8.32 -12.98
C LYS A 310 -4.84 8.74 -11.94
N ASN A 311 -4.59 9.79 -11.17
CA ASN A 311 -5.65 10.39 -10.36
C ASN A 311 -6.60 11.15 -11.28
N ASN A 312 -7.89 10.89 -11.20
CA ASN A 312 -8.92 11.67 -11.87
C ASN A 312 -9.99 12.09 -10.86
N TYR A 313 -10.02 13.37 -10.54
CA TYR A 313 -10.89 13.94 -9.51
C TYR A 313 -12.31 14.23 -10.02
N ASP A 314 -12.52 14.17 -11.33
CA ASP A 314 -13.77 14.59 -11.98
C ASP A 314 -14.68 13.39 -12.31
N ILE A 315 -14.17 12.16 -12.29
CA ILE A 315 -14.98 10.98 -12.58
C ILE A 315 -16.03 10.80 -11.49
N TYR A 316 -17.30 10.89 -11.88
CA TYR A 316 -18.42 10.62 -10.99
C TYR A 316 -18.57 9.12 -10.75
N TRP A 317 -18.86 8.74 -9.53
CA TRP A 317 -19.12 7.37 -9.15
C TRP A 317 -20.36 7.27 -8.25
N GLU A 318 -20.99 6.11 -8.30
CA GLU A 318 -22.12 5.71 -7.49
C GLU A 318 -21.80 4.41 -6.77
N LYS A 319 -22.36 4.23 -5.57
CA LYS A 319 -22.22 3.00 -4.78
C LYS A 319 -23.57 2.64 -4.17
N GLY A 320 -23.94 1.35 -4.27
CA GLY A 320 -25.22 0.86 -3.78
C GLY A 320 -26.36 1.06 -4.78
N ASN A 321 -27.58 0.72 -4.36
CA ASN A 321 -28.78 0.89 -5.19
C ASN A 321 -29.42 2.25 -4.87
N THR A 322 -29.81 3.00 -5.89
CA THR A 322 -30.49 4.31 -5.79
C THR A 322 -31.74 4.31 -4.90
N LEU A 323 -32.34 3.14 -4.67
CA LEU A 323 -33.49 2.97 -3.81
C LEU A 323 -33.14 2.53 -2.37
N SER A 324 -31.87 2.34 -2.07
CA SER A 324 -31.39 1.89 -0.74
C SER A 324 -30.95 3.05 0.12
N LEU A 325 -31.05 2.87 1.45
CA LEU A 325 -30.53 3.81 2.45
C LEU A 325 -29.00 3.98 2.39
N ASN A 326 -28.31 3.06 1.69
CA ASN A 326 -26.85 3.01 1.58
C ASN A 326 -26.36 3.49 0.20
N TYR A 327 -27.17 4.29 -0.53
CA TYR A 327 -26.73 4.89 -1.79
C TYR A 327 -25.80 6.06 -1.52
N GLU A 328 -24.60 5.95 -2.02
CA GLU A 328 -23.56 6.98 -1.92
C GLU A 328 -23.14 7.44 -3.31
N THR A 329 -22.82 8.70 -3.44
CA THR A 329 -22.25 9.25 -4.67
C THR A 329 -21.06 10.13 -4.36
N GLY A 330 -20.17 10.26 -5.33
CA GLY A 330 -19.04 11.15 -5.17
C GLY A 330 -18.28 11.35 -6.47
N THR A 331 -17.16 12.03 -6.37
CA THR A 331 -16.23 12.24 -7.48
C THR A 331 -14.83 11.78 -7.09
N GLY A 332 -14.08 11.37 -8.11
CA GLY A 332 -12.68 10.98 -8.00
C GLY A 332 -12.46 9.48 -7.93
N ILE A 333 -11.68 9.00 -8.92
CA ILE A 333 -11.08 7.65 -8.93
C ILE A 333 -9.56 7.84 -8.96
N PHE A 334 -8.86 7.11 -8.10
CA PHE A 334 -7.46 7.36 -7.83
C PHE A 334 -6.53 6.26 -8.35
N ASN A 335 -5.29 6.65 -8.59
CA ASN A 335 -4.25 5.72 -9.01
C ASN A 335 -4.12 4.54 -8.04
N GLY A 336 -4.16 3.34 -8.62
CA GLY A 336 -4.10 2.08 -7.88
C GLY A 336 -5.47 1.43 -7.62
N GLU A 337 -6.60 2.14 -7.77
CA GLU A 337 -7.92 1.51 -7.61
C GLU A 337 -8.13 0.44 -8.69
N ILE A 338 -8.50 -0.77 -8.27
CA ILE A 338 -8.78 -1.91 -9.16
C ILE A 338 -10.29 -2.10 -9.27
N GLY A 339 -10.70 -2.54 -10.45
CA GLY A 339 -12.09 -2.86 -10.73
C GLY A 339 -12.22 -3.83 -11.91
N LYS A 340 -13.46 -4.09 -12.27
CA LYS A 340 -13.85 -4.96 -13.38
C LYS A 340 -14.68 -4.18 -14.39
N ILE A 341 -14.38 -4.32 -15.68
CA ILE A 341 -15.22 -3.77 -16.73
C ILE A 341 -16.52 -4.57 -16.76
N VAL A 342 -17.63 -3.91 -16.41
CA VAL A 342 -18.95 -4.56 -16.40
C VAL A 342 -19.75 -4.33 -17.66
N LYS A 343 -19.47 -3.22 -18.39
CA LYS A 343 -20.15 -2.91 -19.64
C LYS A 343 -19.30 -2.04 -20.56
N ILE A 344 -19.36 -2.30 -21.85
CA ILE A 344 -18.82 -1.43 -22.91
C ILE A 344 -20.00 -0.96 -23.76
N ASP A 345 -20.30 0.33 -23.71
CA ASP A 345 -21.42 0.97 -24.41
C ASP A 345 -20.90 1.75 -25.63
N PHE A 346 -21.09 1.17 -26.82
CA PHE A 346 -20.68 1.79 -28.08
C PHE A 346 -21.61 2.95 -28.52
N ILE A 347 -22.86 2.94 -28.05
CA ILE A 347 -23.83 4.01 -28.39
C ILE A 347 -23.39 5.30 -27.70
N ASN A 348 -23.16 5.23 -26.39
CA ASN A 348 -22.74 6.38 -25.59
C ASN A 348 -21.22 6.58 -25.56
N LYS A 349 -20.46 5.70 -26.22
CA LYS A 349 -18.98 5.71 -26.25
C LYS A 349 -18.35 5.74 -24.84
N GLN A 350 -18.82 4.87 -23.97
CA GLN A 350 -18.40 4.79 -22.57
C GLN A 350 -18.14 3.34 -22.15
N ILE A 351 -17.34 3.18 -21.10
CA ILE A 351 -17.20 1.92 -20.36
C ILE A 351 -17.64 2.10 -18.91
N LYS A 352 -18.27 1.09 -18.35
CA LYS A 352 -18.64 1.04 -16.93
C LYS A 352 -17.68 0.14 -16.20
N ILE A 353 -17.08 0.63 -15.11
CA ILE A 353 -16.18 -0.11 -14.25
C ILE A 353 -16.80 -0.20 -12.86
N LEU A 354 -16.87 -1.43 -12.34
CA LEU A 354 -17.20 -1.71 -10.94
C LEU A 354 -15.87 -1.92 -10.19
N PHE A 355 -15.54 -1.02 -9.27
CA PHE A 355 -14.34 -1.08 -8.46
C PHE A 355 -14.50 -2.03 -7.27
N ASP A 356 -13.36 -2.51 -6.72
CA ASP A 356 -13.33 -3.46 -5.59
C ASP A 356 -14.00 -2.91 -4.31
N ASP A 357 -14.25 -1.60 -4.23
CA ASP A 357 -14.99 -0.95 -3.14
C ASP A 357 -16.47 -0.69 -3.46
N GLU A 358 -16.99 -1.40 -4.46
CA GLU A 358 -18.39 -1.32 -4.93
C GLU A 358 -18.76 0.01 -5.59
N LYS A 359 -17.81 0.89 -5.87
CA LYS A 359 -18.04 2.06 -6.68
C LYS A 359 -18.25 1.69 -8.15
N GLU A 360 -19.28 2.22 -8.77
CA GLU A 360 -19.51 2.12 -10.21
C GLU A 360 -19.21 3.47 -10.86
N ALA A 361 -18.39 3.48 -11.90
CA ALA A 361 -18.03 4.68 -12.61
C ALA A 361 -18.07 4.49 -14.12
N TRP A 362 -18.52 5.53 -14.84
CA TRP A 362 -18.50 5.58 -16.29
C TRP A 362 -17.31 6.38 -16.80
N TYR A 363 -16.58 5.80 -17.74
CA TYR A 363 -15.46 6.43 -18.42
C TYR A 363 -15.81 6.66 -19.89
N ALA A 364 -15.56 7.86 -20.39
CA ALA A 364 -15.58 8.08 -21.83
C ALA A 364 -14.48 7.27 -22.52
N PHE A 365 -14.66 6.91 -23.78
CA PHE A 365 -13.60 6.23 -24.55
C PHE A 365 -12.32 7.06 -24.67
N SER A 366 -12.41 8.38 -24.57
CA SER A 366 -11.25 9.29 -24.52
C SER A 366 -10.40 9.11 -23.26
N ASP A 367 -11.01 8.63 -22.17
CA ASP A 367 -10.36 8.52 -20.86
C ASP A 367 -9.80 7.12 -20.58
N MET A 368 -9.90 6.21 -21.56
CA MET A 368 -9.41 4.84 -21.41
C MET A 368 -7.88 4.72 -21.32
N ASP A 369 -7.12 5.77 -21.62
CA ASP A 369 -5.68 5.86 -21.37
C ASP A 369 -5.34 5.93 -19.88
N GLN A 370 -6.34 6.17 -19.03
CA GLN A 370 -6.19 6.22 -17.57
C GLN A 370 -6.31 4.86 -16.90
N ILE A 371 -6.62 3.81 -17.65
CA ILE A 371 -6.75 2.45 -17.15
C ILE A 371 -5.78 1.48 -17.84
N GLU A 372 -5.32 0.49 -17.09
CA GLU A 372 -4.52 -0.64 -17.61
C GLU A 372 -5.12 -1.96 -17.13
N HIS A 373 -4.84 -3.06 -17.82
CA HIS A 373 -5.17 -4.39 -17.30
C HIS A 373 -4.46 -4.65 -15.96
N ALA A 374 -5.14 -5.32 -15.04
CA ALA A 374 -4.67 -5.58 -13.68
C ALA A 374 -4.74 -7.07 -13.27
N TYR A 375 -4.70 -7.98 -14.22
CA TYR A 375 -4.51 -9.42 -13.92
C TYR A 375 -3.18 -9.63 -13.23
N ALA A 376 -2.13 -8.98 -13.72
CA ALA A 376 -0.83 -8.86 -13.07
C ALA A 376 -0.40 -7.39 -12.99
N ILE A 377 0.15 -6.98 -11.84
CA ILE A 377 0.67 -5.64 -11.62
C ILE A 377 2.12 -5.69 -11.16
N THR A 378 2.84 -4.57 -11.25
CA THR A 378 4.20 -4.52 -10.70
C THR A 378 4.17 -4.43 -9.17
N VAL A 379 5.22 -4.93 -8.51
CA VAL A 379 5.38 -4.79 -7.05
C VAL A 379 5.27 -3.32 -6.62
N HIS A 380 5.81 -2.39 -7.40
CA HIS A 380 5.68 -0.94 -7.14
C HIS A 380 4.23 -0.47 -7.14
N LYS A 381 3.40 -0.96 -8.07
CA LYS A 381 1.97 -0.61 -8.11
C LYS A 381 1.15 -1.27 -7.00
N ALA A 382 1.69 -2.30 -6.35
CA ALA A 382 1.08 -2.96 -5.20
C ALA A 382 1.40 -2.31 -3.86
N GLN A 383 2.27 -1.28 -3.82
CA GLN A 383 2.58 -0.57 -2.59
C GLN A 383 1.31 0.06 -1.97
N GLY A 384 1.19 0.02 -0.66
CA GLY A 384 0.01 0.47 0.08
C GLY A 384 -1.22 -0.42 -0.07
N SER A 385 -1.12 -1.54 -0.83
CA SER A 385 -2.20 -2.51 -1.02
C SER A 385 -1.88 -3.82 -0.33
N GLU A 386 -2.91 -4.56 0.06
CA GLU A 386 -2.80 -5.95 0.51
C GLU A 386 -3.89 -6.77 -0.17
N PHE A 387 -3.59 -8.04 -0.43
CA PHE A 387 -4.49 -8.97 -1.11
C PHE A 387 -4.58 -10.27 -0.31
N ASP A 388 -5.70 -10.96 -0.39
CA ASP A 388 -5.88 -12.23 0.30
C ASP A 388 -4.85 -13.25 -0.16
N VAL A 389 -4.70 -13.40 -1.47
CA VAL A 389 -3.72 -14.30 -2.11
C VAL A 389 -2.80 -13.50 -3.03
N VAL A 390 -1.52 -13.67 -2.85
CA VAL A 390 -0.52 -13.07 -3.74
C VAL A 390 0.31 -14.16 -4.41
N ILE A 391 0.49 -14.03 -5.72
CA ILE A 391 1.44 -14.83 -6.48
C ILE A 391 2.56 -13.90 -6.94
N VAL A 392 3.76 -14.09 -6.41
CA VAL A 392 4.94 -13.33 -6.83
C VAL A 392 5.74 -14.14 -7.83
N VAL A 393 6.00 -13.59 -9.01
CA VAL A 393 6.84 -14.24 -10.01
C VAL A 393 8.21 -13.57 -10.06
N VAL A 394 9.28 -14.36 -9.91
CA VAL A 394 10.66 -13.86 -9.87
C VAL A 394 11.51 -14.56 -10.92
N THR A 395 11.96 -13.80 -11.90
CA THR A 395 12.83 -14.29 -12.99
C THR A 395 13.99 -13.34 -13.22
N GLN A 396 14.95 -13.76 -14.03
CA GLN A 396 16.09 -12.94 -14.38
C GLN A 396 15.65 -11.62 -15.02
N SER A 397 16.13 -10.51 -14.48
CA SER A 397 15.82 -9.16 -14.92
C SER A 397 17.01 -8.24 -14.62
N SER A 398 16.88 -6.95 -14.84
CA SER A 398 17.91 -5.98 -14.45
C SER A 398 18.24 -6.08 -12.96
N ALA A 399 19.53 -6.14 -12.61
CA ALA A 399 19.99 -6.20 -11.22
C ALA A 399 19.45 -5.03 -10.37
N MET A 400 19.18 -3.89 -10.99
CA MET A 400 18.57 -2.72 -10.33
C MET A 400 17.15 -2.94 -9.80
N LEU A 401 16.43 -3.91 -10.38
CA LEU A 401 15.07 -4.29 -9.95
C LEU A 401 15.09 -5.50 -9.02
N LEU A 402 16.18 -6.27 -9.02
CA LEU A 402 16.30 -7.49 -8.22
C LEU A 402 16.90 -7.17 -6.87
N THR A 403 16.19 -6.37 -6.06
CA THR A 403 16.62 -5.95 -4.72
C THR A 403 15.84 -6.68 -3.63
N ARG A 404 16.46 -6.77 -2.44
CA ARG A 404 15.84 -7.29 -1.22
C ARG A 404 14.53 -6.59 -0.90
N ASN A 405 14.53 -5.25 -0.91
CA ASN A 405 13.35 -4.45 -0.60
C ASN A 405 12.19 -4.71 -1.57
N LEU A 406 12.48 -4.99 -2.86
CA LEU A 406 11.43 -5.31 -3.82
C LEU A 406 10.82 -6.69 -3.52
N LEU A 407 11.66 -7.70 -3.25
CA LEU A 407 11.18 -9.02 -2.84
C LEU A 407 10.35 -8.91 -1.54
N TYR A 408 10.90 -8.31 -0.51
CA TYR A 408 10.24 -8.08 0.78
C TYR A 408 8.89 -7.37 0.61
N THR A 409 8.84 -6.27 -0.17
CA THR A 409 7.59 -5.56 -0.44
C THR A 409 6.57 -6.49 -1.11
N GLY A 410 6.98 -7.32 -2.07
CA GLY A 410 6.09 -8.27 -2.73
C GLY A 410 5.53 -9.32 -1.79
N LEU A 411 6.38 -9.91 -0.93
CA LEU A 411 5.98 -10.93 0.04
C LEU A 411 4.96 -10.36 1.05
N THR A 412 5.20 -9.15 1.53
CA THR A 412 4.36 -8.49 2.55
C THR A 412 3.00 -8.01 2.04
N ARG A 413 2.69 -8.19 0.76
CA ARG A 413 1.36 -7.86 0.20
C ARG A 413 0.31 -8.94 0.44
N ALA A 414 0.69 -10.14 0.85
CA ALA A 414 -0.21 -11.26 1.08
C ALA A 414 -0.77 -11.26 2.51
N LYS A 415 -2.10 -11.43 2.63
CA LYS A 415 -2.80 -11.58 3.93
C LYS A 415 -2.96 -13.02 4.35
N LYS A 416 -3.39 -13.91 3.44
CA LYS A 416 -3.82 -15.28 3.75
C LYS A 416 -2.95 -16.34 3.09
N LEU A 417 -2.50 -16.08 1.86
CA LEU A 417 -1.72 -17.06 1.10
C LEU A 417 -0.72 -16.35 0.19
N LEU A 418 0.52 -16.80 0.23
CA LEU A 418 1.59 -16.34 -0.63
C LEU A 418 2.18 -17.50 -1.42
N ILE A 419 2.24 -17.34 -2.74
CA ILE A 419 2.91 -18.28 -3.63
C ILE A 419 4.05 -17.52 -4.32
N LEU A 420 5.27 -17.94 -4.11
CA LEU A 420 6.42 -17.45 -4.83
C LEU A 420 6.75 -18.46 -5.95
N ILE A 421 6.79 -18.01 -7.19
CA ILE A 421 7.27 -18.82 -8.34
C ILE A 421 8.56 -18.17 -8.84
N GLY A 422 9.67 -18.89 -8.81
CA GLY A 422 10.90 -18.20 -9.17
C GLY A 422 12.13 -19.09 -9.34
N ASN A 423 13.11 -18.52 -10.03
CA ASN A 423 14.44 -19.09 -10.12
C ASN A 423 15.17 -18.89 -8.79
N ASP A 424 15.55 -20.00 -8.15
CA ASP A 424 16.17 -20.01 -6.82
C ASP A 424 17.45 -19.16 -6.74
N ASN A 425 18.26 -19.17 -7.82
CA ASN A 425 19.47 -18.34 -7.85
C ASN A 425 19.15 -16.84 -7.89
N VAL A 426 18.07 -16.46 -8.60
CA VAL A 426 17.62 -15.06 -8.65
C VAL A 426 17.04 -14.63 -7.32
N VAL A 427 16.25 -15.47 -6.67
CA VAL A 427 15.69 -15.20 -5.34
C VAL A 427 16.81 -15.04 -4.32
N LYS A 428 17.80 -15.94 -4.29
CA LYS A 428 18.99 -15.82 -3.42
C LYS A 428 19.75 -14.52 -3.69
N PHE A 429 19.93 -14.16 -4.96
CA PHE A 429 20.57 -12.91 -5.33
C PHE A 429 19.78 -11.70 -4.76
N MET A 430 18.45 -11.68 -4.92
CA MET A 430 17.61 -10.60 -4.38
C MET A 430 17.76 -10.48 -2.84
N ILE A 431 17.75 -11.60 -2.13
CA ILE A 431 17.90 -11.62 -0.66
C ILE A 431 19.25 -11.01 -0.24
N GLN A 432 20.31 -11.27 -0.99
CA GLN A 432 21.64 -10.72 -0.71
C GLN A 432 21.83 -9.29 -1.21
N ASN A 433 21.03 -8.87 -2.20
CA ASN A 433 21.16 -7.54 -2.79
C ASN A 433 20.38 -6.50 -1.96
N ALA A 434 21.06 -5.94 -0.97
CA ALA A 434 20.55 -4.83 -0.15
C ALA A 434 20.78 -3.45 -0.79
N ASP A 435 21.37 -3.40 -2.00
CA ASP A 435 21.68 -2.16 -2.69
C ASP A 435 20.41 -1.39 -3.04
N THR A 436 20.10 -0.39 -2.23
CA THR A 436 19.14 0.65 -2.58
C THR A 436 19.91 1.84 -3.12
N LYS A 437 19.51 2.35 -4.28
CA LYS A 437 20.10 3.59 -4.80
C LYS A 437 20.03 4.69 -3.75
N ILE A 438 21.20 5.21 -3.38
CA ILE A 438 21.26 6.38 -2.52
C ILE A 438 20.59 7.55 -3.25
N ARG A 439 19.63 8.17 -2.60
CA ARG A 439 18.91 9.34 -3.12
C ARG A 439 19.45 10.61 -2.45
N ASN A 440 20.18 11.40 -3.20
CA ASN A 440 20.87 12.57 -2.66
C ASN A 440 19.93 13.78 -2.61
N THR A 441 19.08 13.88 -1.61
CA THR A 441 18.22 15.05 -1.36
C THR A 441 18.86 16.09 -0.45
N GLY A 442 19.90 15.73 0.28
CA GLY A 442 20.51 16.55 1.32
C GLY A 442 19.64 16.74 2.58
N LEU A 443 18.47 16.06 2.67
CA LEU A 443 17.56 16.21 3.81
C LEU A 443 18.20 15.74 5.13
N GLU A 444 18.81 14.56 5.14
CA GLU A 444 19.50 14.02 6.31
C GLU A 444 20.60 15.01 6.78
N TYR A 445 21.43 15.50 5.86
CA TYR A 445 22.49 16.44 6.16
C TYR A 445 21.96 17.75 6.76
N LYS A 446 20.92 18.34 6.15
CA LYS A 446 20.30 19.57 6.65
C LYS A 446 19.70 19.40 8.04
N LEU A 447 19.05 18.27 8.28
CA LEU A 447 18.47 17.98 9.61
C LEU A 447 19.54 17.81 10.69
N LYS A 448 20.70 17.23 10.37
CA LYS A 448 21.83 17.11 11.31
C LYS A 448 22.45 18.47 11.68
N MET A 449 22.31 19.48 10.83
CA MET A 449 22.86 20.82 11.07
C MET A 449 21.99 21.70 11.97
N ILE A 450 20.71 21.39 12.14
CA ILE A 450 19.78 22.09 13.04
C ILE A 450 19.93 21.57 14.48
#